data_5ef1ce8a17db606e05f988c8d26c7a43
#
_entry.id   5ef1ce8a17db606e05f988c8d26c7a43
#
_cell.length_a   1.000
_cell.length_b   1.000
_cell.length_c   1.000
_cell.angle_alpha   90.00
_cell.angle_beta   90.00
_cell.angle_gamma   90.00
#
_symmetry.space_group_name_H-M   'P 1'
#
loop_
_entity.id
_entity.type
_entity.pdbx_description
1 polymer ?
#
loop_
_entity_poly.entity_id
_entity_poly.type
_entity_poly.pdbx_seq_one_letter_code
_entity_poly.pdbx_strand_id
1 'polypeptide(L)'
;MPETIQRQRLAILGLGKMGSILMQAFRKQNVVQAENIFATVQHAERAATLASKFGIQVTTDNRAAVADADIVLLCVKPQVLGDVVQEIAGGIRENQLIISIAASVPTAYIEKRLPEGIPVIRAMPNTPSMVGAGMTAFCCGVSVKHRDLEVARTLFGTVGEVVRVDEKHMDAVTGLSASGPAYVYMILESLAEGGVKMGLPRDIATQLAAQTVLGSAKMVLETGDHPALLKDAVATPAGCTVDGILELEEGGLRVTLIKAVVKASQRAKELLFS
;
A
#
# COMPACT_ATOMS: atom_id res chain seq x y z
N MET A 1 -12.80 -4.67 -17.67
CA MET A 1 -12.88 -4.91 -16.20
C MET A 1 -13.99 -5.91 -15.97
N PRO A 2 -13.85 -6.88 -15.07
CA PRO A 2 -14.95 -7.77 -14.76
C PRO A 2 -16.09 -6.94 -14.14
N GLU A 3 -17.27 -6.93 -14.77
CA GLU A 3 -18.50 -6.29 -14.26
C GLU A 3 -18.85 -6.71 -12.83
N THR A 4 -18.27 -7.80 -12.38
CA THR A 4 -18.56 -8.45 -11.10
C THR A 4 -18.18 -7.58 -9.88
N ILE A 5 -17.08 -6.83 -9.92
CA ILE A 5 -16.63 -6.05 -8.75
C ILE A 5 -17.37 -4.71 -8.63
N GLN A 6 -17.77 -4.10 -9.73
CA GLN A 6 -18.50 -2.82 -9.70
C GLN A 6 -19.81 -2.87 -8.91
N ARG A 7 -20.43 -4.06 -8.86
CA ARG A 7 -21.68 -4.30 -8.13
C ARG A 7 -21.48 -4.79 -6.70
N GLN A 8 -20.25 -5.12 -6.32
CA GLN A 8 -19.97 -5.57 -4.95
C GLN A 8 -20.02 -4.40 -3.98
N ARG A 9 -20.53 -4.67 -2.79
CA ARG A 9 -20.56 -3.73 -1.67
C ARG A 9 -19.25 -3.82 -0.89
N LEU A 10 -18.58 -2.69 -0.75
CA LEU A 10 -17.29 -2.56 -0.07
C LEU A 10 -17.47 -1.83 1.25
N ALA A 11 -17.23 -2.50 2.36
CA ALA A 11 -17.08 -1.87 3.66
C ALA A 11 -15.61 -1.52 3.91
N ILE A 12 -15.32 -0.25 4.25
CA ILE A 12 -13.98 0.21 4.62
C ILE A 12 -13.98 0.58 6.10
N LEU A 13 -13.45 -0.30 6.93
CA LEU A 13 -13.38 -0.05 8.37
C LEU A 13 -12.11 0.74 8.69
N GLY A 14 -12.30 2.02 9.04
CA GLY A 14 -11.23 2.99 9.30
C GLY A 14 -10.88 3.84 8.08
N LEU A 15 -11.68 4.87 7.80
CA LEU A 15 -11.39 5.85 6.75
C LEU A 15 -10.32 6.86 7.21
N GLY A 16 -9.13 6.32 7.54
CA GLY A 16 -7.91 7.07 7.83
C GLY A 16 -7.14 7.42 6.55
N LYS A 17 -5.82 7.63 6.68
CA LYS A 17 -4.96 8.00 5.53
C LYS A 17 -5.01 6.96 4.41
N MET A 18 -4.67 5.69 4.69
CA MET A 18 -4.66 4.65 3.66
C MET A 18 -6.06 4.26 3.19
N GLY A 19 -7.04 4.12 4.09
CA GLY A 19 -8.43 3.86 3.69
C GLY A 19 -8.99 4.92 2.75
N SER A 20 -8.68 6.20 2.99
CA SER A 20 -9.09 7.30 2.11
C SER A 20 -8.36 7.28 0.76
N ILE A 21 -7.06 6.93 0.74
CA ILE A 21 -6.27 6.80 -0.50
C ILE A 21 -6.86 5.70 -1.38
N LEU A 22 -7.04 4.50 -0.81
CA LEU A 22 -7.58 3.35 -1.54
C LEU A 22 -9.00 3.62 -2.03
N MET A 23 -9.87 4.13 -1.17
CA MET A 23 -11.25 4.48 -1.53
C MET A 23 -11.31 5.46 -2.72
N GLN A 24 -10.52 6.56 -2.66
CA GLN A 24 -10.48 7.53 -3.75
C GLN A 24 -9.92 6.93 -5.05
N ALA A 25 -8.90 6.08 -4.94
CA ALA A 25 -8.31 5.41 -6.09
C ALA A 25 -9.30 4.41 -6.73
N PHE A 26 -9.99 3.60 -5.93
CA PHE A 26 -11.01 2.67 -6.43
C PHE A 26 -12.17 3.39 -7.12
N ARG A 27 -12.60 4.54 -6.59
CA ARG A 27 -13.61 5.37 -7.23
C ARG A 27 -13.13 5.98 -8.55
N LYS A 28 -11.93 6.58 -8.55
CA LYS A 28 -11.34 7.19 -9.75
C LYS A 28 -11.21 6.18 -10.89
N GLN A 29 -10.95 4.92 -10.57
CA GLN A 29 -10.82 3.83 -11.54
C GLN A 29 -12.15 3.10 -11.81
N ASN A 30 -13.28 3.57 -11.24
CA ASN A 30 -14.60 2.96 -11.36
C ASN A 30 -14.64 1.47 -10.98
N VAL A 31 -13.86 1.07 -9.97
CA VAL A 31 -13.80 -0.32 -9.47
C VAL A 31 -15.04 -0.66 -8.66
N VAL A 32 -15.44 0.27 -7.79
CA VAL A 32 -16.65 0.19 -6.96
C VAL A 32 -17.39 1.52 -7.09
N GLN A 33 -18.70 1.46 -7.26
CA GLN A 33 -19.53 2.65 -7.33
C GLN A 33 -19.71 3.29 -5.95
N ALA A 34 -19.87 4.62 -5.89
CA ALA A 34 -19.91 5.35 -4.62
C ALA A 34 -21.03 4.89 -3.69
N GLU A 35 -22.19 4.56 -4.24
CA GLU A 35 -23.35 4.03 -3.52
C GLU A 35 -23.12 2.66 -2.90
N ASN A 36 -22.12 1.90 -3.39
CA ASN A 36 -21.74 0.60 -2.90
C ASN A 36 -20.57 0.67 -1.88
N ILE A 37 -20.11 1.87 -1.51
CA ILE A 37 -19.03 2.06 -0.54
C ILE A 37 -19.62 2.52 0.79
N PHE A 38 -19.39 1.71 1.83
CA PHE A 38 -19.68 2.04 3.22
C PHE A 38 -18.36 2.18 3.97
N ALA A 39 -18.17 3.28 4.68
CA ALA A 39 -16.94 3.47 5.43
C ALA A 39 -17.22 3.78 6.89
N THR A 40 -16.24 3.47 7.75
CA THR A 40 -16.35 3.83 9.17
C THR A 40 -15.20 4.72 9.62
N VAL A 41 -15.50 5.52 10.64
CA VAL A 41 -14.54 6.35 11.36
C VAL A 41 -14.81 6.24 12.86
N GLN A 42 -13.79 6.52 13.65
CA GLN A 42 -13.89 6.47 15.12
C GLN A 42 -14.77 7.59 15.71
N HIS A 43 -14.78 8.78 15.08
CA HIS A 43 -15.42 9.98 15.61
C HIS A 43 -16.56 10.46 14.72
N ALA A 44 -17.76 10.63 15.29
CA ALA A 44 -18.98 11.02 14.57
C ALA A 44 -18.86 12.36 13.80
N GLU A 45 -18.17 13.33 14.37
CA GLU A 45 -17.89 14.65 13.75
C GLU A 45 -17.15 14.52 12.40
N ARG A 46 -16.31 13.50 12.25
CA ARG A 46 -15.61 13.21 10.99
C ARG A 46 -16.51 12.49 9.99
N ALA A 47 -17.50 11.74 10.45
CA ALA A 47 -18.37 10.97 9.56
C ALA A 47 -19.13 11.88 8.59
N ALA A 48 -19.82 12.90 9.07
CA ALA A 48 -20.58 13.83 8.24
C ALA A 48 -19.68 14.59 7.24
N THR A 49 -18.51 15.05 7.70
CA THR A 49 -17.53 15.75 6.84
C THR A 49 -17.02 14.87 5.72
N LEU A 50 -16.66 13.62 6.02
CA LEU A 50 -16.12 12.69 5.02
C LEU A 50 -17.22 12.16 4.09
N ALA A 51 -18.43 11.93 4.58
CA ALA A 51 -19.57 11.57 3.75
C ALA A 51 -19.86 12.65 2.69
N SER A 52 -19.93 13.91 3.11
CA SER A 52 -20.12 15.05 2.20
C SER A 52 -18.96 15.21 1.22
N LYS A 53 -17.71 15.11 1.71
CA LYS A 53 -16.50 15.27 0.89
C LYS A 53 -16.39 14.20 -0.19
N PHE A 54 -16.72 12.96 0.14
CA PHE A 54 -16.49 11.82 -0.74
C PHE A 54 -17.76 11.30 -1.44
N GLY A 55 -18.95 11.75 -1.03
CA GLY A 55 -20.22 11.28 -1.59
C GLY A 55 -20.44 9.77 -1.39
N ILE A 56 -20.08 9.25 -0.21
CA ILE A 56 -20.24 7.86 0.21
C ILE A 56 -20.94 7.80 1.57
N GLN A 57 -21.40 6.63 1.96
CA GLN A 57 -21.94 6.44 3.31
C GLN A 57 -20.81 6.29 4.32
N VAL A 58 -20.83 7.10 5.39
CA VAL A 58 -19.85 7.04 6.49
C VAL A 58 -20.57 7.01 7.83
N THR A 59 -20.21 6.06 8.68
CA THR A 59 -20.79 5.85 10.01
C THR A 59 -19.69 5.61 11.05
N THR A 60 -20.07 5.54 12.33
CA THR A 60 -19.20 5.03 13.41
C THR A 60 -19.52 3.59 13.79
N ASP A 61 -20.56 3.00 13.20
CA ASP A 61 -21.02 1.63 13.48
C ASP A 61 -20.39 0.64 12.48
N ASN A 62 -19.39 -0.12 12.95
CA ASN A 62 -18.72 -1.12 12.14
C ASN A 62 -19.64 -2.30 11.77
N ARG A 63 -20.57 -2.67 12.66
CA ARG A 63 -21.51 -3.78 12.40
C ARG A 63 -22.48 -3.43 11.28
N ALA A 64 -23.03 -2.23 11.33
CA ALA A 64 -23.90 -1.74 10.25
C ALA A 64 -23.16 -1.67 8.91
N ALA A 65 -21.88 -1.25 8.89
CA ALA A 65 -21.11 -1.15 7.68
C ALA A 65 -20.82 -2.52 7.02
N VAL A 66 -20.63 -3.58 7.81
CA VAL A 66 -20.31 -4.92 7.28
C VAL A 66 -21.53 -5.77 6.94
N ALA A 67 -22.71 -5.43 7.45
CA ALA A 67 -23.91 -6.26 7.35
C ALA A 67 -24.25 -6.70 5.92
N ASP A 68 -24.12 -5.79 4.96
CA ASP A 68 -24.43 -6.05 3.55
C ASP A 68 -23.20 -6.06 2.63
N ALA A 69 -21.99 -5.97 3.18
CA ALA A 69 -20.78 -5.94 2.39
C ALA A 69 -20.46 -7.31 1.78
N ASP A 70 -19.88 -7.32 0.58
CA ASP A 70 -19.28 -8.50 -0.03
C ASP A 70 -17.77 -8.54 0.29
N ILE A 71 -17.15 -7.36 0.40
CA ILE A 71 -15.75 -7.17 0.74
C ILE A 71 -15.66 -6.26 1.96
N VAL A 72 -14.93 -6.69 2.98
CA VAL A 72 -14.61 -5.90 4.18
C VAL A 72 -13.13 -5.58 4.18
N LEU A 73 -12.80 -4.31 3.98
CA LEU A 73 -11.43 -3.80 3.98
C LEU A 73 -11.10 -3.19 5.35
N LEU A 74 -10.23 -3.86 6.11
CA LEU A 74 -9.79 -3.43 7.43
C LEU A 74 -8.61 -2.47 7.29
N CYS A 75 -8.87 -1.16 7.47
CA CYS A 75 -7.91 -0.07 7.36
C CYS A 75 -7.60 0.61 8.70
N VAL A 76 -7.94 -0.04 9.80
CA VAL A 76 -7.67 0.44 11.15
C VAL A 76 -6.22 0.18 11.55
N LYS A 77 -5.75 0.87 12.59
CA LYS A 77 -4.41 0.64 13.15
C LYS A 77 -4.29 -0.77 13.73
N PRO A 78 -3.09 -1.39 13.68
CA PRO A 78 -2.84 -2.73 14.23
C PRO A 78 -3.34 -2.90 15.67
N GLN A 79 -3.14 -1.89 16.52
CA GLN A 79 -3.47 -1.91 17.96
C GLN A 79 -4.96 -2.07 18.25
N VAL A 80 -5.83 -1.58 17.37
CA VAL A 80 -7.29 -1.66 17.55
C VAL A 80 -7.95 -2.71 16.66
N LEU A 81 -7.17 -3.38 15.79
CA LEU A 81 -7.72 -4.33 14.82
C LEU A 81 -8.43 -5.49 15.51
N GLY A 82 -7.86 -6.01 16.60
CA GLY A 82 -8.44 -7.12 17.36
C GLY A 82 -9.85 -6.82 17.86
N ASP A 83 -10.04 -5.65 18.43
CA ASP A 83 -11.33 -5.19 18.96
C ASP A 83 -12.35 -5.00 17.83
N VAL A 84 -11.93 -4.38 16.71
CA VAL A 84 -12.79 -4.18 15.54
C VAL A 84 -13.21 -5.52 14.92
N VAL A 85 -12.31 -6.47 14.79
CA VAL A 85 -12.65 -7.82 14.26
C VAL A 85 -13.60 -8.55 15.20
N GLN A 86 -13.38 -8.47 16.52
CA GLN A 86 -14.29 -9.06 17.53
C GLN A 86 -15.67 -8.40 17.51
N GLU A 87 -15.74 -7.09 17.32
CA GLU A 87 -17.00 -6.33 17.22
C GLU A 87 -17.85 -6.81 16.04
N ILE A 88 -17.24 -7.02 14.87
CA ILE A 88 -17.97 -7.38 13.66
C ILE A 88 -18.21 -8.89 13.51
N ALA A 89 -17.54 -9.74 14.27
CA ALA A 89 -17.53 -11.20 14.07
C ALA A 89 -18.93 -11.81 14.00
N GLY A 90 -19.85 -11.37 14.86
CA GLY A 90 -21.24 -11.88 14.88
C GLY A 90 -22.10 -11.45 13.69
N GLY A 91 -21.65 -10.51 12.87
CA GLY A 91 -22.34 -10.03 11.66
C GLY A 91 -21.68 -10.51 10.35
N ILE A 92 -20.54 -11.19 10.42
CA ILE A 92 -19.82 -11.68 9.23
C ILE A 92 -20.48 -12.94 8.67
N ARG A 93 -20.63 -13.00 7.36
CA ARG A 93 -21.25 -14.09 6.61
C ARG A 93 -20.20 -14.88 5.82
N GLU A 94 -20.47 -16.16 5.56
CA GLU A 94 -19.54 -17.09 4.89
C GLU A 94 -19.05 -16.66 3.49
N ASN A 95 -19.81 -15.82 2.80
CA ASN A 95 -19.47 -15.36 1.46
C ASN A 95 -18.70 -14.02 1.43
N GLN A 96 -18.42 -13.43 2.58
CA GLN A 96 -17.69 -12.16 2.67
C GLN A 96 -16.18 -12.39 2.63
N LEU A 97 -15.47 -11.55 1.86
CA LEU A 97 -14.03 -11.53 1.82
C LEU A 97 -13.49 -10.46 2.78
N ILE A 98 -12.67 -10.87 3.72
CA ILE A 98 -11.98 -9.94 4.63
C ILE A 98 -10.59 -9.65 4.08
N ILE A 99 -10.28 -8.37 3.88
CA ILE A 99 -8.95 -7.91 3.46
C ILE A 99 -8.40 -6.97 4.53
N SER A 100 -7.28 -7.31 5.15
CA SER A 100 -6.60 -6.45 6.12
C SER A 100 -5.39 -5.79 5.49
N ILE A 101 -5.27 -4.46 5.65
CA ILE A 101 -4.05 -3.72 5.32
C ILE A 101 -3.25 -3.30 6.56
N ALA A 102 -3.61 -3.83 7.73
CA ALA A 102 -2.90 -3.53 8.97
C ALA A 102 -1.49 -4.17 8.95
N ALA A 103 -0.48 -3.35 9.22
CA ALA A 103 0.89 -3.84 9.34
C ALA A 103 1.00 -4.83 10.49
N SER A 104 1.87 -5.83 10.35
CA SER A 104 2.27 -6.74 11.41
C SER A 104 1.23 -7.74 11.91
N VAL A 105 -0.04 -7.63 11.50
CA VAL A 105 -1.10 -8.53 11.96
C VAL A 105 -1.23 -9.74 11.02
N PRO A 106 -0.93 -10.97 11.50
CA PRO A 106 -1.04 -12.18 10.68
C PRO A 106 -2.50 -12.53 10.34
N THR A 107 -2.70 -13.25 9.23
CA THR A 107 -4.01 -13.76 8.84
C THR A 107 -4.62 -14.63 9.93
N ALA A 108 -3.85 -15.52 10.52
CA ALA A 108 -4.29 -16.39 11.63
C ALA A 108 -4.79 -15.62 12.87
N TYR A 109 -4.30 -14.41 13.13
CA TYR A 109 -4.79 -13.56 14.22
C TYR A 109 -6.22 -13.09 13.98
N ILE A 110 -6.54 -12.79 12.71
CA ILE A 110 -7.88 -12.35 12.28
C ILE A 110 -8.81 -13.56 12.20
N GLU A 111 -8.37 -14.65 11.57
CA GLU A 111 -9.15 -15.89 11.40
C GLU A 111 -9.64 -16.47 12.72
N LYS A 112 -8.80 -16.47 13.77
CA LYS A 112 -9.17 -16.94 15.12
C LYS A 112 -10.29 -16.14 15.79
N ARG A 113 -10.60 -14.95 15.31
CA ARG A 113 -11.64 -14.04 15.85
C ARG A 113 -12.90 -13.99 15.02
N LEU A 114 -12.88 -14.62 13.85
CA LEU A 114 -14.02 -14.71 12.93
C LEU A 114 -14.63 -16.12 12.96
N PRO A 115 -15.85 -16.30 12.47
CA PRO A 115 -16.42 -17.63 12.23
C PRO A 115 -15.49 -18.46 11.34
N GLU A 116 -15.51 -19.79 11.52
CA GLU A 116 -14.70 -20.70 10.71
C GLU A 116 -15.08 -20.60 9.22
N GLY A 117 -14.09 -20.72 8.34
CA GLY A 117 -14.31 -20.72 6.89
C GLY A 117 -14.31 -19.34 6.23
N ILE A 118 -14.24 -18.24 6.99
CA ILE A 118 -14.18 -16.89 6.43
C ILE A 118 -12.82 -16.67 5.74
N PRO A 119 -12.81 -16.29 4.43
CA PRO A 119 -11.57 -16.01 3.72
C PRO A 119 -10.94 -14.68 4.20
N VAL A 120 -9.67 -14.73 4.56
CA VAL A 120 -8.88 -13.58 5.03
C VAL A 120 -7.66 -13.38 4.14
N ILE A 121 -7.51 -12.21 3.56
CA ILE A 121 -6.31 -11.77 2.83
C ILE A 121 -5.64 -10.66 3.63
N ARG A 122 -4.33 -10.80 3.85
CA ARG A 122 -3.50 -9.70 4.34
C ARG A 122 -2.82 -9.04 3.16
N ALA A 123 -3.05 -7.74 2.97
CA ALA A 123 -2.47 -6.94 1.90
C ALA A 123 -1.63 -5.81 2.48
N MET A 124 -0.59 -5.41 1.76
CA MET A 124 0.27 -4.29 2.11
C MET A 124 0.41 -3.37 0.89
N PRO A 125 -0.54 -2.46 0.68
CA PRO A 125 -0.43 -1.40 -0.31
C PRO A 125 0.56 -0.32 0.15
N ASN A 126 0.91 0.57 -0.78
CA ASN A 126 1.71 1.75 -0.46
C ASN A 126 1.05 3.04 -0.98
N THR A 127 1.57 4.20 -0.54
CA THR A 127 0.96 5.50 -0.84
C THR A 127 0.90 5.89 -2.32
N PRO A 128 1.82 5.48 -3.23
CA PRO A 128 1.69 5.74 -4.67
C PRO A 128 0.43 5.17 -5.31
N SER A 129 -0.32 4.30 -4.65
CA SER A 129 -1.67 3.88 -5.05
C SER A 129 -2.61 5.06 -5.35
N MET A 130 -2.39 6.22 -4.71
CA MET A 130 -3.16 7.45 -4.96
C MET A 130 -3.11 7.91 -6.42
N VAL A 131 -1.99 7.66 -7.09
CA VAL A 131 -1.77 8.04 -8.50
C VAL A 131 -1.79 6.85 -9.46
N GLY A 132 -2.21 5.66 -8.98
CA GLY A 132 -2.28 4.45 -9.79
C GLY A 132 -0.92 3.78 -10.04
N ALA A 133 0.11 4.18 -9.29
CA ALA A 133 1.47 3.64 -9.36
C ALA A 133 1.88 2.95 -8.05
N GLY A 134 0.90 2.35 -7.38
CA GLY A 134 1.13 1.61 -6.15
C GLY A 134 1.77 0.26 -6.37
N MET A 135 2.29 -0.31 -5.29
CA MET A 135 2.65 -1.72 -5.19
C MET A 135 1.87 -2.32 -4.03
N THR A 136 1.13 -3.40 -4.28
CA THR A 136 0.43 -4.13 -3.24
C THR A 136 0.94 -5.57 -3.18
N ALA A 137 1.62 -5.93 -2.10
CA ALA A 137 1.87 -7.35 -1.82
C ALA A 137 0.74 -7.91 -0.96
N PHE A 138 0.36 -9.17 -1.18
CA PHE A 138 -0.63 -9.84 -0.35
C PHE A 138 -0.28 -11.30 -0.08
N CYS A 139 -0.79 -11.82 1.03
CA CYS A 139 -0.79 -13.22 1.38
C CYS A 139 -2.19 -13.67 1.82
N CYS A 140 -2.39 -14.98 1.87
CA CYS A 140 -3.70 -15.60 2.03
C CYS A 140 -3.77 -16.41 3.32
N GLY A 141 -4.89 -16.31 4.01
CA GLY A 141 -5.28 -17.23 5.06
C GLY A 141 -5.74 -18.57 4.50
N VAL A 142 -6.10 -19.47 5.41
CA VAL A 142 -6.38 -20.89 5.07
C VAL A 142 -7.66 -21.11 4.27
N SER A 143 -8.64 -20.22 4.42
CA SER A 143 -9.98 -20.38 3.78
C SER A 143 -10.10 -19.65 2.44
N VAL A 144 -9.03 -18.99 1.95
CA VAL A 144 -9.04 -18.20 0.72
C VAL A 144 -9.14 -19.11 -0.51
N LYS A 145 -10.14 -18.87 -1.35
CA LYS A 145 -10.38 -19.60 -2.60
C LYS A 145 -9.87 -18.80 -3.80
N HIS A 146 -9.79 -19.44 -4.96
CA HIS A 146 -9.34 -18.80 -6.21
C HIS A 146 -10.13 -17.51 -6.54
N ARG A 147 -11.46 -17.54 -6.38
CA ARG A 147 -12.31 -16.36 -6.59
C ARG A 147 -11.93 -15.16 -5.73
N ASP A 148 -11.54 -15.40 -4.49
CA ASP A 148 -11.17 -14.36 -3.53
C ASP A 148 -9.83 -13.71 -3.91
N LEU A 149 -8.91 -14.52 -4.46
CA LEU A 149 -7.66 -14.04 -5.05
C LEU A 149 -7.89 -13.10 -6.24
N GLU A 150 -8.81 -13.49 -7.15
CA GLU A 150 -9.12 -12.66 -8.31
C GLU A 150 -9.79 -11.34 -7.92
N VAL A 151 -10.64 -11.36 -6.89
CA VAL A 151 -11.21 -10.14 -6.32
C VAL A 151 -10.11 -9.21 -5.79
N ALA A 152 -9.19 -9.74 -4.96
CA ALA A 152 -8.09 -8.95 -4.40
C ALA A 152 -7.15 -8.42 -5.51
N ARG A 153 -6.78 -9.26 -6.48
CA ARG A 153 -5.96 -8.86 -7.64
C ARG A 153 -6.62 -7.75 -8.44
N THR A 154 -7.90 -7.88 -8.74
CA THR A 154 -8.62 -6.88 -9.51
C THR A 154 -8.74 -5.59 -8.72
N LEU A 155 -9.09 -5.65 -7.43
CA LEU A 155 -9.22 -4.47 -6.58
C LEU A 155 -7.91 -3.68 -6.49
N PHE A 156 -6.80 -4.33 -6.14
CA PHE A 156 -5.51 -3.67 -5.99
C PHE A 156 -4.81 -3.40 -7.32
N GLY A 157 -5.04 -4.20 -8.36
CA GLY A 157 -4.50 -4.00 -9.70
C GLY A 157 -4.94 -2.70 -10.37
N THR A 158 -6.05 -2.11 -9.90
CA THR A 158 -6.51 -0.80 -10.39
C THR A 158 -5.71 0.37 -9.82
N VAL A 159 -4.97 0.14 -8.75
CA VAL A 159 -4.20 1.18 -8.06
C VAL A 159 -2.68 0.98 -8.19
N GLY A 160 -2.26 -0.01 -8.98
CA GLY A 160 -0.85 -0.32 -9.25
C GLY A 160 -0.61 -1.80 -9.49
N GLU A 161 0.63 -2.23 -9.30
CA GLU A 161 1.04 -3.62 -9.45
C GLU A 161 0.72 -4.45 -8.20
N VAL A 162 0.52 -5.75 -8.42
CA VAL A 162 0.10 -6.68 -7.36
C VAL A 162 0.98 -7.93 -7.37
N VAL A 163 1.47 -8.32 -6.21
CA VAL A 163 2.26 -9.54 -6.04
C VAL A 163 1.76 -10.37 -4.88
N ARG A 164 1.66 -11.69 -5.08
CA ARG A 164 1.42 -12.63 -3.97
C ARG A 164 2.74 -13.08 -3.38
N VAL A 165 2.84 -13.08 -2.06
CA VAL A 165 4.02 -13.56 -1.30
C VAL A 165 3.59 -14.50 -0.18
N ASP A 166 4.54 -15.27 0.35
CA ASP A 166 4.30 -15.99 1.60
C ASP A 166 4.18 -15.01 2.78
N GLU A 167 3.34 -15.32 3.76
CA GLU A 167 3.10 -14.43 4.90
C GLU A 167 4.36 -14.07 5.67
N LYS A 168 5.34 -15.01 5.77
CA LYS A 168 6.64 -14.78 6.42
C LYS A 168 7.44 -13.60 5.84
N HIS A 169 7.13 -13.17 4.59
CA HIS A 169 7.80 -12.07 3.91
C HIS A 169 7.10 -10.71 4.06
N MET A 170 5.88 -10.68 4.64
CA MET A 170 5.07 -9.45 4.71
C MET A 170 5.74 -8.32 5.52
N ASP A 171 6.57 -8.64 6.52
CA ASP A 171 7.30 -7.62 7.27
C ASP A 171 8.46 -7.03 6.45
N ALA A 172 9.12 -7.84 5.62
CA ALA A 172 10.10 -7.35 4.65
C ALA A 172 9.44 -6.48 3.58
N VAL A 173 8.26 -6.86 3.10
CA VAL A 173 7.43 -6.01 2.21
C VAL A 173 7.11 -4.68 2.86
N THR A 174 6.76 -4.68 4.15
CA THR A 174 6.48 -3.45 4.90
C THR A 174 7.69 -2.52 4.91
N GLY A 175 8.88 -3.05 5.22
CA GLY A 175 10.12 -2.27 5.25
C GLY A 175 10.58 -1.78 3.89
N LEU A 176 10.39 -2.58 2.82
CA LEU A 176 10.82 -2.26 1.48
C LEU A 176 9.80 -1.42 0.71
N SER A 177 8.55 -1.87 0.63
CA SER A 177 7.54 -1.30 -0.27
C SER A 177 6.62 -0.29 0.41
N ALA A 178 6.14 -0.58 1.63
CA ALA A 178 5.25 0.35 2.33
C ALA A 178 6.01 1.56 2.88
N SER A 179 7.24 1.37 3.38
CA SER A 179 8.13 2.44 3.86
C SER A 179 8.95 3.08 2.75
N GLY A 180 9.22 2.35 1.66
CA GLY A 180 10.07 2.74 0.54
C GLY A 180 9.79 4.10 -0.06
N PRO A 181 8.53 4.53 -0.25
CA PRO A 181 8.24 5.87 -0.76
C PRO A 181 8.89 6.99 0.04
N ALA A 182 9.00 6.85 1.38
CA ALA A 182 9.68 7.84 2.20
C ALA A 182 11.18 7.92 1.91
N TYR A 183 11.83 6.79 1.65
CA TYR A 183 13.26 6.75 1.28
C TYR A 183 13.49 7.38 -0.09
N VAL A 184 12.61 7.09 -1.05
CA VAL A 184 12.67 7.69 -2.39
C VAL A 184 12.45 9.19 -2.35
N TYR A 185 11.55 9.70 -1.50
CA TYR A 185 11.37 11.14 -1.33
C TYR A 185 12.62 11.82 -0.76
N MET A 186 13.33 11.20 0.18
CA MET A 186 14.62 11.71 0.65
C MET A 186 15.68 11.74 -0.47
N ILE A 187 15.74 10.70 -1.31
CA ILE A 187 16.64 10.67 -2.46
C ILE A 187 16.29 11.79 -3.45
N LEU A 188 15.01 11.94 -3.79
CA LEU A 188 14.53 13.00 -4.69
C LEU A 188 14.86 14.40 -4.18
N GLU A 189 14.63 14.65 -2.89
CA GLU A 189 14.94 15.91 -2.24
C GLU A 189 16.46 16.21 -2.32
N SER A 190 17.30 15.20 -2.00
CA SER A 190 18.77 15.34 -2.05
C SER A 190 19.29 15.60 -3.47
N LEU A 191 18.76 14.91 -4.48
CA LEU A 191 19.11 15.13 -5.88
C LEU A 191 18.72 16.54 -6.33
N ALA A 192 17.51 17.00 -5.98
CA ALA A 192 17.04 18.35 -6.29
C ALA A 192 17.91 19.43 -5.61
N GLU A 193 18.27 19.24 -4.32
CA GLU A 193 19.17 20.15 -3.61
C GLU A 193 20.55 20.23 -4.29
N GLY A 194 21.10 19.10 -4.74
CA GLY A 194 22.34 19.06 -5.52
C GLY A 194 22.22 19.91 -6.79
N GLY A 195 21.10 19.77 -7.53
CA GLY A 195 20.82 20.58 -8.72
C GLY A 195 20.73 22.07 -8.42
N VAL A 196 20.05 22.46 -7.34
CA VAL A 196 19.96 23.86 -6.90
C VAL A 196 21.34 24.42 -6.51
N LYS A 197 22.16 23.63 -5.81
CA LYS A 197 23.54 24.02 -5.47
C LYS A 197 24.40 24.28 -6.71
N MET A 198 24.09 23.62 -7.82
CA MET A 198 24.74 23.82 -9.12
C MET A 198 24.10 24.92 -9.98
N GLY A 199 23.13 25.67 -9.43
CA GLY A 199 22.53 26.84 -10.06
C GLY A 199 21.20 26.59 -10.79
N LEU A 200 20.63 25.41 -10.74
CA LEU A 200 19.29 25.16 -11.32
C LEU A 200 18.20 25.83 -10.47
N PRO A 201 17.16 26.40 -11.10
CA PRO A 201 15.93 26.75 -10.38
C PRO A 201 15.34 25.54 -9.65
N ARG A 202 14.78 25.75 -8.44
CA ARG A 202 14.29 24.66 -7.57
C ARG A 202 13.22 23.79 -8.22
N ASP A 203 12.28 24.40 -8.90
CA ASP A 203 11.20 23.72 -9.61
C ASP A 203 11.75 22.80 -10.72
N ILE A 204 12.69 23.30 -11.50
CA ILE A 204 13.38 22.54 -12.55
C ILE A 204 14.19 21.39 -11.95
N ALA A 205 14.98 21.65 -10.89
CA ALA A 205 15.76 20.62 -10.22
C ALA A 205 14.87 19.49 -9.67
N THR A 206 13.73 19.85 -9.05
CA THR A 206 12.76 18.89 -8.55
C THR A 206 12.13 18.05 -9.67
N GLN A 207 11.74 18.68 -10.78
CA GLN A 207 11.19 17.99 -11.94
C GLN A 207 12.19 17.02 -12.57
N LEU A 208 13.43 17.46 -12.75
CA LEU A 208 14.50 16.61 -13.29
C LEU A 208 14.78 15.40 -12.39
N ALA A 209 14.92 15.60 -11.09
CA ALA A 209 15.12 14.52 -10.12
C ALA A 209 13.97 13.50 -10.15
N ALA A 210 12.72 13.99 -10.10
CA ALA A 210 11.54 13.13 -10.12
C ALA A 210 11.44 12.30 -11.40
N GLN A 211 11.65 12.93 -12.57
CA GLN A 211 11.59 12.23 -13.86
C GLN A 211 12.74 11.23 -14.01
N THR A 212 13.93 11.55 -13.50
CA THR A 212 15.09 10.64 -13.51
C THR A 212 14.82 9.39 -12.69
N VAL A 213 14.31 9.52 -11.46
CA VAL A 213 13.98 8.36 -10.61
C VAL A 213 12.86 7.52 -11.24
N LEU A 214 11.81 8.17 -11.75
CA LEU A 214 10.70 7.48 -12.43
C LEU A 214 11.21 6.69 -13.64
N GLY A 215 11.99 7.31 -14.51
CA GLY A 215 12.55 6.67 -15.71
C GLY A 215 13.47 5.50 -15.37
N SER A 216 14.33 5.65 -14.37
CA SER A 216 15.25 4.59 -13.94
C SER A 216 14.51 3.39 -13.37
N ALA A 217 13.48 3.63 -12.53
CA ALA A 217 12.64 2.55 -12.02
C ALA A 217 11.88 1.84 -13.15
N LYS A 218 11.34 2.60 -14.10
CA LYS A 218 10.64 2.07 -15.28
C LYS A 218 11.55 1.20 -16.13
N MET A 219 12.79 1.59 -16.36
CA MET A 219 13.79 0.76 -17.08
C MET A 219 13.95 -0.61 -16.44
N VAL A 220 14.13 -0.68 -15.11
CA VAL A 220 14.26 -1.97 -14.41
C VAL A 220 13.02 -2.84 -14.60
N LEU A 221 11.82 -2.26 -14.51
CA LEU A 221 10.56 -3.01 -14.63
C LEU A 221 10.29 -3.51 -16.06
N GLU A 222 10.63 -2.71 -17.08
CA GLU A 222 10.33 -3.04 -18.48
C GLU A 222 11.38 -3.96 -19.11
N THR A 223 12.66 -3.77 -18.79
CA THR A 223 13.73 -4.60 -19.36
C THR A 223 13.95 -5.89 -18.58
N GLY A 224 13.70 -5.88 -17.28
CA GLY A 224 14.06 -6.97 -16.37
C GLY A 224 15.57 -7.08 -16.11
N ASP A 225 16.37 -6.14 -16.62
CA ASP A 225 17.81 -6.13 -16.43
C ASP A 225 18.19 -5.87 -14.98
N HIS A 226 19.29 -6.47 -14.56
CA HIS A 226 19.83 -6.23 -13.24
C HIS A 226 20.25 -4.75 -13.09
N PRO A 227 19.88 -4.05 -12.00
CA PRO A 227 20.19 -2.62 -11.83
C PRO A 227 21.67 -2.25 -11.99
N ALA A 228 22.60 -3.18 -11.70
CA ALA A 228 24.03 -2.95 -11.91
C ALA A 228 24.37 -2.81 -13.40
N LEU A 229 23.76 -3.60 -14.29
CA LEU A 229 23.97 -3.49 -15.73
C LEU A 229 23.45 -2.16 -16.27
N LEU A 230 22.27 -1.75 -15.83
CA LEU A 230 21.69 -0.45 -16.20
C LEU A 230 22.56 0.71 -15.71
N LYS A 231 23.12 0.61 -14.48
CA LYS A 231 24.08 1.60 -13.94
C LYS A 231 25.33 1.68 -14.82
N ASP A 232 25.90 0.53 -15.19
CA ASP A 232 27.11 0.48 -16.01
C ASP A 232 26.88 1.04 -17.42
N ALA A 233 25.68 0.84 -17.99
CA ALA A 233 25.30 1.40 -19.30
C ALA A 233 25.25 2.95 -19.30
N VAL A 234 25.02 3.58 -18.17
CA VAL A 234 25.05 5.05 -18.02
C VAL A 234 26.45 5.57 -17.76
N ALA A 235 27.34 4.75 -17.17
CA ALA A 235 28.69 5.12 -16.74
C ALA A 235 29.67 4.97 -17.91
N THR A 236 30.06 6.09 -18.52
CA THR A 236 31.09 6.08 -19.56
C THR A 236 32.49 6.30 -18.96
N PRO A 237 33.55 5.71 -19.54
CA PRO A 237 34.92 5.95 -19.08
C PRO A 237 35.29 7.45 -19.04
N ALA A 238 35.84 7.90 -17.91
CA ALA A 238 36.17 9.31 -17.63
C ALA A 238 34.96 10.27 -17.69
N GLY A 239 33.73 9.74 -17.62
CA GLY A 239 32.51 10.55 -17.60
C GLY A 239 32.14 11.03 -16.18
N CYS A 240 31.46 12.16 -16.07
CA CYS A 240 31.00 12.74 -14.81
C CYS A 240 30.13 11.79 -13.95
N THR A 241 29.49 10.81 -14.57
CA THR A 241 28.70 9.80 -13.86
C THR A 241 29.55 8.96 -12.92
N VAL A 242 30.77 8.61 -13.32
CA VAL A 242 31.70 7.80 -12.49
C VAL A 242 32.08 8.56 -11.23
N ASP A 243 32.40 9.86 -11.35
CA ASP A 243 32.74 10.71 -10.21
C ASP A 243 31.56 10.79 -9.22
N GLY A 244 30.33 10.99 -9.73
CA GLY A 244 29.12 10.99 -8.90
C GLY A 244 28.87 9.65 -8.21
N ILE A 245 29.12 8.52 -8.88
CA ILE A 245 28.99 7.18 -8.27
C ILE A 245 30.01 7.00 -7.13
N LEU A 246 31.25 7.43 -7.32
CA LEU A 246 32.29 7.34 -6.28
C LEU A 246 31.91 8.10 -5.03
N GLU A 247 31.39 9.32 -5.15
CA GLU A 247 30.87 10.09 -4.00
C GLU A 247 29.72 9.35 -3.28
N LEU A 248 28.81 8.70 -4.01
CA LEU A 248 27.72 7.93 -3.41
C LEU A 248 28.23 6.68 -2.67
N GLU A 249 29.26 5.99 -3.24
CA GLU A 249 29.87 4.82 -2.60
C GLU A 249 30.66 5.24 -1.33
N GLU A 250 31.46 6.33 -1.40
CA GLU A 250 32.17 6.86 -0.25
C GLU A 250 31.22 7.32 0.86
N GLY A 251 30.10 7.97 0.49
CA GLY A 251 29.01 8.35 1.39
C GLY A 251 28.22 7.17 1.96
N GLY A 252 28.48 5.92 1.50
CA GLY A 252 27.88 4.71 2.04
C GLY A 252 26.38 4.55 1.72
N LEU A 253 25.92 5.11 0.60
CA LEU A 253 24.49 5.08 0.19
C LEU A 253 23.92 3.66 0.23
N ARG A 254 24.61 2.67 -0.34
CA ARG A 254 24.12 1.27 -0.39
C ARG A 254 23.86 0.71 1.00
N VAL A 255 24.85 0.86 1.88
CA VAL A 255 24.78 0.35 3.25
C VAL A 255 23.65 1.02 4.02
N THR A 256 23.48 2.32 3.84
CA THR A 256 22.43 3.10 4.51
C THR A 256 21.04 2.67 4.07
N LEU A 257 20.81 2.48 2.77
CA LEU A 257 19.51 2.01 2.23
C LEU A 257 19.20 0.58 2.70
N ILE A 258 20.19 -0.32 2.67
CA ILE A 258 20.01 -1.70 3.18
C ILE A 258 19.61 -1.66 4.67
N LYS A 259 20.33 -0.89 5.50
CA LYS A 259 20.03 -0.74 6.93
C LYS A 259 18.63 -0.15 7.17
N ALA A 260 18.20 0.81 6.36
CA ALA A 260 16.87 1.41 6.47
C ALA A 260 15.76 0.36 6.27
N VAL A 261 15.86 -0.43 5.20
CA VAL A 261 14.89 -1.52 4.91
C VAL A 261 14.90 -2.57 6.03
N VAL A 262 16.10 -3.02 6.45
CA VAL A 262 16.24 -4.04 7.52
C VAL A 262 15.63 -3.53 8.83
N LYS A 263 15.94 -2.29 9.22
CA LYS A 263 15.43 -1.72 10.48
C LYS A 263 13.92 -1.52 10.46
N ALA A 264 13.36 -1.05 9.36
CA ALA A 264 11.91 -0.89 9.20
C ALA A 264 11.20 -2.25 9.23
N SER A 265 11.77 -3.29 8.58
CA SER A 265 11.24 -4.65 8.60
C SER A 265 11.27 -5.27 10.01
N GLN A 266 12.34 -5.03 10.77
CA GLN A 266 12.44 -5.46 12.18
C GLN A 266 11.38 -4.77 13.04
N ARG A 267 11.22 -3.44 12.89
CA ARG A 267 10.21 -2.69 13.63
C ARG A 267 8.79 -3.12 13.28
N ALA A 268 8.55 -3.48 12.00
CA ALA A 268 7.26 -4.02 11.59
C ALA A 268 6.86 -5.27 12.41
N LYS A 269 7.79 -6.18 12.72
CA LYS A 269 7.52 -7.37 13.56
C LYS A 269 7.11 -7.02 14.98
N GLU A 270 7.62 -5.91 15.51
CA GLU A 270 7.39 -5.49 16.91
C GLU A 270 6.04 -4.79 17.11
N LEU A 271 5.46 -4.19 16.05
CA LEU A 271 4.26 -3.35 16.16
C LEU A 271 2.99 -4.10 16.64
N LEU A 272 2.93 -5.41 16.49
CA LEU A 272 1.80 -6.20 17.00
C LEU A 272 1.82 -6.30 18.53
N PHE A 273 2.99 -6.17 19.14
CA PHE A 273 3.20 -6.39 20.59
C PHE A 273 3.51 -5.07 21.34
N SER A 274 3.46 -3.94 20.64
CA SER A 274 3.63 -2.58 21.19
C SER A 274 2.30 -1.82 21.13
#